data_85974f88d9df8b494cc119b0778af89e
#
_entry.id   85974f88d9df8b494cc119b0778af89e
#
_cell.length_a   1.000
_cell.length_b   1.000
_cell.length_c   1.000
_cell.angle_alpha   90.00
_cell.angle_beta   90.00
_cell.angle_gamma   90.00
#
_symmetry.space_group_name_H-M   'P 1'
#
loop_
_entity.id
_entity.type
_entity.pdbx_description
1 polymer ?
#
loop_
_entity_poly.entity_id
_entity_poly.type
_entity_poly.pdbx_seq_one_letter_code
_entity_poly.pdbx_strand_id
1 'polypeptide(L)'
;MSFAAEELRIKSETPEDQIEEIRRWGQKLVENLNYTLNHLDSTYFTQDQAANVAGTQISEVVQEALNSQYTELRTLTIARTKGKCLTNSGYAVIGDVKICWGIVEVSTTTAGEPSYVTVSFPVSYTNKPNMQVSCQNSDPGIRVLGCSYDNLTKTGCDIFATRTNVNVTKISWLAIGK
;
A
#
# COMPACT_ATOMS: atom_id res chain seq x y z
N MET A 1 -25.42 35.37 14.29
CA MET A 1 -24.55 35.25 13.10
C MET A 1 -24.36 33.77 12.75
N SER A 2 -24.68 33.39 11.54
CA SER A 2 -24.46 31.99 11.10
C SER A 2 -22.99 31.85 10.64
N PHE A 3 -22.23 30.93 11.24
CA PHE A 3 -20.92 30.57 10.79
C PHE A 3 -21.08 29.69 9.54
N ALA A 4 -20.78 30.23 8.38
CA ALA A 4 -20.70 29.44 7.16
C ALA A 4 -19.24 29.05 6.94
N ALA A 5 -18.88 27.83 7.31
CA ALA A 5 -17.59 27.27 6.89
C ALA A 5 -17.59 27.13 5.37
N GLU A 6 -16.61 27.73 4.72
CA GLU A 6 -16.43 27.59 3.28
C GLU A 6 -16.05 26.14 2.99
N GLU A 7 -16.84 25.47 2.14
CA GLU A 7 -16.63 24.07 1.79
C GLU A 7 -15.29 23.90 1.06
N LEU A 8 -14.49 22.94 1.50
CA LEU A 8 -13.23 22.63 0.81
C LEU A 8 -13.53 22.06 -0.58
N ARG A 9 -13.14 22.79 -1.62
CA ARG A 9 -13.24 22.37 -3.03
C ARG A 9 -11.85 22.30 -3.62
N ILE A 10 -11.32 21.09 -3.78
CA ILE A 10 -10.05 20.85 -4.44
C ILE A 10 -10.32 20.83 -5.95
N LYS A 11 -9.69 21.75 -6.67
CA LYS A 11 -9.84 21.91 -8.13
C LYS A 11 -8.57 21.55 -8.89
N SER A 12 -7.45 21.46 -8.19
CA SER A 12 -6.14 21.20 -8.79
C SER A 12 -5.95 19.73 -9.14
N GLU A 13 -5.26 19.46 -10.24
CA GLU A 13 -5.00 18.12 -10.74
C GLU A 13 -3.69 17.53 -10.18
N THR A 14 -2.73 18.39 -9.77
CA THR A 14 -1.44 17.93 -9.24
C THR A 14 -1.47 17.76 -7.71
N PRO A 15 -0.80 16.77 -7.15
CA PRO A 15 -0.76 16.54 -5.70
C PRO A 15 -0.20 17.72 -4.91
N GLU A 16 0.79 18.41 -5.45
CA GLU A 16 1.45 19.56 -4.84
C GLU A 16 0.47 20.73 -4.69
N ASP A 17 -0.29 21.02 -5.74
CA ASP A 17 -1.30 22.10 -5.74
C ASP A 17 -2.49 21.74 -4.83
N GLN A 18 -2.87 20.47 -4.77
CA GLN A 18 -3.91 19.99 -3.85
C GLN A 18 -3.52 20.20 -2.39
N ILE A 19 -2.25 19.92 -2.04
CA ILE A 19 -1.73 20.14 -0.69
C ILE A 19 -1.75 21.64 -0.35
N GLU A 20 -1.40 22.50 -1.30
CA GLU A 20 -1.40 23.95 -1.10
C GLU A 20 -2.83 24.52 -0.97
N GLU A 21 -3.80 23.99 -1.69
CA GLU A 21 -5.23 24.32 -1.53
C GLU A 21 -5.76 23.92 -0.15
N ILE A 22 -5.42 22.71 0.33
CA ILE A 22 -5.78 22.24 1.67
C ILE A 22 -5.15 23.12 2.75
N ARG A 23 -3.89 23.49 2.59
CA ARG A 23 -3.17 24.38 3.53
C ARG A 23 -3.84 25.75 3.61
N ARG A 24 -4.15 26.38 2.48
CA ARG A 24 -4.83 27.68 2.43
C ARG A 24 -6.23 27.63 3.06
N TRP A 25 -6.98 26.56 2.77
CA TRP A 25 -8.28 26.37 3.37
C TRP A 25 -8.18 26.21 4.90
N GLY A 26 -7.22 25.40 5.37
CA GLY A 26 -6.95 25.20 6.79
C GLY A 26 -6.58 26.52 7.52
N GLN A 27 -5.73 27.35 6.90
CA GLN A 27 -5.38 28.67 7.43
C GLN A 27 -6.61 29.58 7.55
N LYS A 28 -7.43 29.68 6.50
CA LYS A 28 -8.68 30.45 6.53
C LYS A 28 -9.65 29.94 7.59
N LEU A 29 -9.76 28.63 7.76
CA LEU A 29 -10.61 28.04 8.80
C LEU A 29 -10.15 28.47 10.20
N VAL A 30 -8.84 28.40 10.48
CA VAL A 30 -8.25 28.84 11.77
C VAL A 30 -8.44 30.34 11.98
N GLU A 31 -8.24 31.17 10.96
CA GLU A 31 -8.46 32.62 11.05
C GLU A 31 -9.93 32.96 11.35
N ASN A 32 -10.88 32.33 10.64
CA ASN A 32 -12.31 32.51 10.87
C ASN A 32 -12.74 32.03 12.25
N LEU A 33 -12.19 30.92 12.73
CA LEU A 33 -12.46 30.37 14.06
C LEU A 33 -11.94 31.33 15.15
N ASN A 34 -10.72 31.82 15.00
CA ASN A 34 -10.13 32.80 15.92
C ASN A 34 -10.91 34.13 15.92
N TYR A 35 -11.31 34.61 14.72
CA TYR A 35 -12.15 35.81 14.62
C TYR A 35 -13.47 35.59 15.35
N THR A 36 -14.16 34.49 15.13
CA THR A 36 -15.45 34.17 15.77
C THR A 36 -15.30 34.05 17.27
N LEU A 37 -14.27 33.38 17.78
CA LEU A 37 -13.97 33.22 19.20
C LEU A 37 -13.67 34.57 19.87
N ASN A 38 -12.91 35.44 19.18
CA ASN A 38 -12.55 36.77 19.71
C ASN A 38 -13.71 37.76 19.69
N HIS A 39 -14.78 37.52 18.89
CA HIS A 39 -15.95 38.38 18.76
C HIS A 39 -17.21 37.76 19.40
N LEU A 40 -17.08 36.63 20.09
CA LEU A 40 -18.13 36.11 20.97
C LEU A 40 -18.26 37.08 22.17
N ASP A 41 -19.27 37.94 22.07
CA ASP A 41 -19.55 38.92 23.11
C ASP A 41 -19.93 38.22 24.41
N SER A 42 -19.21 38.52 25.47
CA SER A 42 -19.37 37.97 26.82
C SER A 42 -20.75 38.25 27.42
N THR A 43 -21.59 39.04 26.74
CA THR A 43 -22.93 39.41 27.15
C THR A 43 -23.93 38.26 27.04
N TYR A 44 -23.68 37.27 26.24
CA TYR A 44 -24.62 36.15 25.98
C TYR A 44 -24.23 34.82 26.57
N PHE A 45 -22.96 34.66 26.97
CA PHE A 45 -22.48 33.44 27.61
C PHE A 45 -21.67 33.77 28.85
N THR A 46 -22.00 33.16 29.98
CA THR A 46 -21.06 33.15 31.10
C THR A 46 -19.79 32.42 30.68
N GLN A 47 -18.64 32.83 31.23
CA GLN A 47 -17.34 32.23 30.89
C GLN A 47 -17.35 30.68 30.99
N ASP A 48 -18.11 30.14 31.94
CA ASP A 48 -18.27 28.68 32.11
C ASP A 48 -19.17 28.05 31.06
N GLN A 49 -20.17 28.75 30.53
CA GLN A 49 -21.01 28.25 29.44
C GLN A 49 -20.28 28.32 28.11
N ALA A 50 -19.47 29.36 27.85
CA ALA A 50 -18.64 29.46 26.67
C ALA A 50 -17.53 28.40 26.68
N ALA A 51 -16.92 28.13 27.85
CA ALA A 51 -15.91 27.10 27.99
C ALA A 51 -16.50 25.66 27.81
N ASN A 52 -17.71 25.43 28.36
CA ASN A 52 -18.37 24.12 28.23
C ASN A 52 -18.93 23.88 26.82
N VAL A 53 -19.56 24.86 26.19
CA VAL A 53 -20.12 24.72 24.83
C VAL A 53 -19.02 24.70 23.80
N ALA A 54 -18.02 25.58 23.91
CA ALA A 54 -16.87 25.56 22.98
C ALA A 54 -15.95 24.36 23.20
N GLY A 55 -15.65 23.98 24.44
CA GLY A 55 -14.77 22.87 24.76
C GLY A 55 -15.35 21.51 24.44
N THR A 56 -16.65 21.29 24.76
CA THR A 56 -17.25 19.97 24.61
C THR A 56 -17.85 19.75 23.21
N GLN A 57 -18.68 20.68 22.73
CA GLN A 57 -19.35 20.48 21.44
C GLN A 57 -18.43 20.65 20.23
N ILE A 58 -17.52 21.62 20.23
CA ILE A 58 -16.54 21.77 19.14
C ILE A 58 -15.54 20.62 19.17
N SER A 59 -15.14 20.19 20.36
CA SER A 59 -14.26 19.04 20.51
C SER A 59 -14.91 17.74 20.02
N GLU A 60 -16.18 17.50 20.36
CA GLU A 60 -16.91 16.31 19.93
C GLU A 60 -17.16 16.30 18.41
N VAL A 61 -17.65 17.40 17.84
CA VAL A 61 -17.90 17.52 16.40
C VAL A 61 -16.61 17.43 15.59
N VAL A 62 -15.53 18.08 16.03
CA VAL A 62 -14.21 17.99 15.39
C VAL A 62 -13.63 16.59 15.55
N GLN A 63 -13.78 15.97 16.71
CA GLN A 63 -13.33 14.61 16.96
C GLN A 63 -14.12 13.60 16.14
N GLU A 64 -15.43 13.72 15.99
CA GLU A 64 -16.25 12.88 15.13
C GLU A 64 -15.87 13.04 13.65
N ALA A 65 -15.70 14.28 13.17
CA ALA A 65 -15.28 14.56 11.81
C ALA A 65 -13.88 13.99 11.52
N LEU A 66 -12.93 14.18 12.42
CA LEU A 66 -11.59 13.61 12.33
C LEU A 66 -11.60 12.08 12.36
N ASN A 67 -12.40 11.48 13.25
CA ASN A 67 -12.53 10.03 13.36
C ASN A 67 -13.18 9.44 12.10
N SER A 68 -14.20 10.11 11.54
CA SER A 68 -14.85 9.71 10.30
C SER A 68 -13.86 9.75 9.12
N GLN A 69 -13.16 10.87 8.93
CA GLN A 69 -12.14 11.00 7.87
C GLN A 69 -10.96 10.05 8.05
N TYR A 70 -10.51 9.86 9.28
CA TYR A 70 -9.44 8.90 9.57
C TYR A 70 -9.89 7.46 9.30
N THR A 71 -11.15 7.12 9.61
CA THR A 71 -11.73 5.81 9.34
C THR A 71 -11.90 5.58 7.83
N GLU A 72 -12.34 6.58 7.07
CA GLU A 72 -12.43 6.52 5.62
C GLU A 72 -11.05 6.36 4.97
N LEU A 73 -10.08 7.18 5.35
CA LEU A 73 -8.69 7.09 4.88
C LEU A 73 -8.07 5.73 5.22
N ARG A 74 -8.28 5.25 6.43
CA ARG A 74 -7.79 3.94 6.86
C ARG A 74 -8.46 2.81 6.08
N THR A 75 -9.77 2.90 5.88
CA THR A 75 -10.53 1.90 5.11
C THR A 75 -10.11 1.90 3.65
N LEU A 76 -9.93 3.06 3.03
CA LEU A 76 -9.42 3.20 1.66
C LEU A 76 -7.99 2.67 1.52
N THR A 77 -7.12 2.98 2.48
CA THR A 77 -5.73 2.51 2.48
C THR A 77 -5.65 1.01 2.70
N ILE A 78 -6.40 0.45 3.66
CA ILE A 78 -6.45 -0.99 3.94
C ILE A 78 -7.13 -1.75 2.78
N ALA A 79 -8.18 -1.20 2.18
CA ALA A 79 -8.87 -1.83 1.05
C ALA A 79 -8.02 -1.83 -0.22
N ARG A 80 -7.14 -0.83 -0.41
CA ARG A 80 -6.29 -0.67 -1.59
C ARG A 80 -4.91 -1.30 -1.46
N THR A 81 -4.44 -1.52 -0.25
CA THR A 81 -3.11 -2.08 0.00
C THR A 81 -3.22 -3.23 0.99
N LYS A 82 -3.16 -4.44 0.48
CA LYS A 82 -3.07 -5.67 1.27
C LYS A 82 -1.74 -6.33 0.96
N GLY A 83 -1.11 -6.89 1.97
CA GLY A 83 0.14 -7.58 1.76
C GLY A 83 0.50 -8.49 2.93
N LYS A 84 1.32 -9.46 2.66
CA LYS A 84 1.90 -10.35 3.65
C LYS A 84 3.32 -10.67 3.24
N CYS A 85 4.27 -10.44 4.14
CA CYS A 85 5.64 -10.87 3.96
C CYS A 85 5.84 -12.15 4.77
N LEU A 86 6.22 -13.22 4.11
CA LEU A 86 6.59 -14.50 4.69
C LEU A 86 8.11 -14.67 4.59
N THR A 87 8.69 -15.64 5.28
CA THR A 87 10.15 -15.84 5.33
C THR A 87 10.78 -15.96 3.94
N ASN A 88 10.16 -16.74 3.04
CA ASN A 88 10.68 -16.98 1.69
C ASN A 88 9.74 -16.52 0.56
N SER A 89 8.61 -15.90 0.89
CA SER A 89 7.64 -15.43 -0.10
C SER A 89 6.80 -14.31 0.49
N GLY A 90 6.10 -13.58 -0.38
CA GLY A 90 5.20 -12.52 0.06
C GLY A 90 4.29 -12.08 -1.08
N TYR A 91 3.37 -11.18 -0.75
CA TYR A 91 2.55 -10.51 -1.74
C TYR A 91 2.16 -9.11 -1.28
N ALA A 92 1.87 -8.26 -2.23
CA ALA A 92 1.20 -6.96 -2.04
C ALA A 92 0.07 -6.82 -3.06
N VAL A 93 -1.01 -6.16 -2.63
CA VAL A 93 -2.12 -5.78 -3.51
C VAL A 93 -2.28 -4.28 -3.43
N ILE A 94 -2.15 -3.60 -4.55
CA ILE A 94 -2.24 -2.14 -4.68
C ILE A 94 -3.34 -1.84 -5.70
N GLY A 95 -4.51 -1.48 -5.22
CA GLY A 95 -5.71 -1.41 -6.08
C GLY A 95 -6.01 -2.77 -6.70
N ASP A 96 -6.02 -2.84 -8.03
CA ASP A 96 -6.22 -4.10 -8.78
C ASP A 96 -4.93 -4.87 -9.06
N VAL A 97 -3.78 -4.26 -8.82
CA VAL A 97 -2.48 -4.87 -9.11
C VAL A 97 -2.04 -5.75 -7.96
N LYS A 98 -1.72 -6.99 -8.26
CA LYS A 98 -1.15 -7.97 -7.34
C LYS A 98 0.32 -8.18 -7.68
N ILE A 99 1.16 -8.17 -6.66
CA ILE A 99 2.59 -8.44 -6.76
C ILE A 99 2.89 -9.59 -5.82
N CYS A 100 3.40 -10.69 -6.35
CA CYS A 100 3.89 -11.82 -5.55
C CYS A 100 5.39 -11.98 -5.78
N TRP A 101 6.10 -12.35 -4.74
CA TRP A 101 7.56 -12.59 -4.80
C TRP A 101 7.95 -13.75 -3.89
N GLY A 102 9.11 -14.30 -4.16
CA GLY A 102 9.66 -15.33 -3.31
C GLY A 102 11.04 -15.81 -3.74
N ILE A 103 11.55 -16.73 -2.93
CA ILE A 103 12.78 -17.48 -3.18
C ILE A 103 12.42 -18.95 -3.12
N VAL A 104 12.94 -19.71 -4.04
CA VAL A 104 12.77 -21.16 -4.12
C VAL A 104 14.10 -21.83 -4.38
N GLU A 105 14.24 -23.06 -3.91
CA GLU A 105 15.42 -23.90 -4.13
C GLU A 105 15.08 -25.01 -5.12
N VAL A 106 15.80 -25.04 -6.22
CA VAL A 106 15.72 -26.09 -7.24
C VAL A 106 16.93 -27.00 -7.12
N SER A 107 16.69 -28.27 -6.78
CA SER A 107 17.73 -29.30 -6.66
C SER A 107 17.93 -29.95 -8.00
N THR A 108 19.10 -29.74 -8.62
CA THR A 108 19.50 -30.43 -9.86
C THR A 108 19.91 -31.86 -9.53
N THR A 109 19.25 -32.82 -10.13
CA THR A 109 19.50 -34.26 -9.94
C THR A 109 20.50 -34.84 -10.91
N THR A 110 20.58 -34.26 -12.12
CA THR A 110 21.51 -34.69 -13.18
C THR A 110 22.21 -33.44 -13.75
N ALA A 111 23.52 -33.47 -13.80
CA ALA A 111 24.31 -32.36 -14.35
C ALA A 111 23.98 -32.14 -15.85
N GLY A 112 23.75 -30.89 -16.22
CA GLY A 112 23.38 -30.51 -17.59
C GLY A 112 21.90 -30.62 -17.91
N GLU A 113 21.11 -31.30 -17.08
CA GLU A 113 19.69 -31.48 -17.30
C GLU A 113 18.87 -30.47 -16.48
N PRO A 114 17.72 -29.96 -17.01
CA PRO A 114 16.84 -29.08 -16.27
C PRO A 114 16.13 -29.83 -15.15
N SER A 115 16.10 -29.23 -13.97
CA SER A 115 15.30 -29.66 -12.85
C SER A 115 14.33 -28.54 -12.47
N TYR A 116 13.20 -28.86 -11.87
CA TYR A 116 12.19 -27.86 -11.54
C TYR A 116 11.56 -28.07 -10.17
N VAL A 117 10.88 -27.02 -9.74
CA VAL A 117 10.00 -27.05 -8.56
C VAL A 117 8.74 -26.25 -8.87
N THR A 118 7.61 -26.76 -8.43
CA THR A 118 6.32 -26.04 -8.57
C THR A 118 6.15 -25.04 -7.44
N VAL A 119 5.83 -23.79 -7.82
CA VAL A 119 5.59 -22.67 -6.92
C VAL A 119 4.12 -22.30 -6.96
N SER A 120 3.49 -22.20 -5.79
CA SER A 120 2.15 -21.64 -5.64
C SER A 120 2.23 -20.17 -5.22
N PHE A 121 1.49 -19.30 -5.91
CA PHE A 121 1.43 -17.89 -5.56
C PHE A 121 0.67 -17.67 -4.26
N PRO A 122 1.13 -16.78 -3.37
CA PRO A 122 0.44 -16.47 -2.11
C PRO A 122 -0.98 -15.90 -2.30
N VAL A 123 -1.25 -15.32 -3.46
CA VAL A 123 -2.57 -14.82 -3.88
C VAL A 123 -2.81 -15.16 -5.35
N SER A 124 -4.02 -15.57 -5.68
CA SER A 124 -4.39 -15.90 -7.05
C SER A 124 -4.62 -14.64 -7.90
N TYR A 125 -4.26 -14.72 -9.17
CA TYR A 125 -4.48 -13.67 -10.16
C TYR A 125 -5.79 -13.87 -10.93
N THR A 126 -6.33 -12.79 -11.47
CA THR A 126 -7.50 -12.83 -12.37
C THR A 126 -7.10 -13.35 -13.75
N ASN A 127 -5.91 -12.96 -14.23
CA ASN A 127 -5.28 -13.43 -15.46
C ASN A 127 -3.88 -13.96 -15.15
N LYS A 128 -3.23 -14.65 -16.11
CA LYS A 128 -1.82 -15.05 -15.96
C LYS A 128 -0.96 -13.80 -15.72
N PRO A 129 -0.14 -13.76 -14.66
CA PRO A 129 0.71 -12.60 -14.38
C PRO A 129 1.92 -12.55 -15.33
N ASN A 130 2.58 -11.40 -15.39
CA ASN A 130 3.95 -11.32 -15.89
C ASN A 130 4.89 -11.84 -14.80
N MET A 131 5.83 -12.69 -15.19
CA MET A 131 6.76 -13.31 -14.25
C MET A 131 8.21 -13.09 -14.64
N GLN A 132 9.05 -12.93 -13.65
CA GLN A 132 10.51 -12.88 -13.77
C GLN A 132 11.14 -13.85 -12.78
N VAL A 133 12.22 -14.47 -13.19
CA VAL A 133 13.05 -15.35 -12.36
C VAL A 133 14.51 -14.96 -12.47
N SER A 134 15.26 -15.08 -11.38
CA SER A 134 16.68 -14.73 -11.32
C SER A 134 17.41 -15.71 -10.42
N CYS A 135 18.49 -16.29 -10.90
CA CYS A 135 19.34 -17.16 -10.11
C CYS A 135 20.11 -16.37 -9.06
N GLN A 136 20.03 -16.82 -7.81
CA GLN A 136 20.90 -16.38 -6.73
C GLN A 136 21.99 -17.44 -6.56
N ASN A 137 23.21 -17.16 -7.01
CA ASN A 137 24.30 -18.12 -6.93
C ASN A 137 25.63 -17.47 -6.57
N SER A 138 26.46 -18.20 -5.82
CA SER A 138 27.81 -17.77 -5.48
C SER A 138 28.79 -17.86 -6.65
N ASP A 139 28.50 -18.72 -7.66
CA ASP A 139 29.35 -18.96 -8.84
C ASP A 139 28.57 -18.64 -10.12
N PRO A 140 28.21 -17.37 -10.39
CA PRO A 140 27.41 -17.02 -11.57
C PRO A 140 28.20 -17.31 -12.88
N GLY A 141 27.52 -17.94 -13.85
CA GLY A 141 28.06 -18.23 -15.15
C GLY A 141 28.99 -19.47 -15.25
N ILE A 142 29.42 -20.03 -14.13
CA ILE A 142 30.29 -21.23 -14.11
C ILE A 142 29.47 -22.49 -13.83
N ARG A 143 28.58 -22.44 -12.86
CA ARG A 143 27.82 -23.60 -12.36
C ARG A 143 26.38 -23.60 -12.77
N VAL A 144 25.74 -22.45 -12.77
CA VAL A 144 24.37 -22.25 -13.21
C VAL A 144 24.34 -21.84 -14.66
N LEU A 145 23.76 -22.68 -15.52
CA LEU A 145 23.62 -22.43 -16.97
C LEU A 145 22.43 -21.52 -17.25
N GLY A 146 21.36 -21.62 -16.46
CA GLY A 146 20.19 -20.79 -16.60
C GLY A 146 19.07 -21.13 -15.63
N CYS A 147 18.11 -20.22 -15.56
CA CYS A 147 16.81 -20.46 -14.95
C CYS A 147 15.71 -19.92 -15.85
N SER A 148 14.55 -20.55 -15.78
CA SER A 148 13.36 -20.17 -16.53
C SER A 148 12.11 -20.58 -15.75
N TYR A 149 10.94 -20.29 -16.28
CA TYR A 149 9.68 -20.79 -15.78
C TYR A 149 8.81 -21.31 -16.92
N ASP A 150 7.92 -22.22 -16.60
CA ASP A 150 6.91 -22.74 -17.50
C ASP A 150 5.61 -23.06 -16.74
N ASN A 151 4.60 -23.56 -17.43
CA ASN A 151 3.30 -23.93 -16.87
C ASN A 151 2.66 -22.80 -16.05
N LEU A 152 2.88 -21.54 -16.46
CA LEU A 152 2.35 -20.37 -15.76
C LEU A 152 0.82 -20.36 -15.77
N THR A 153 0.25 -20.33 -14.58
CA THR A 153 -1.19 -20.26 -14.31
C THR A 153 -1.54 -19.00 -13.51
N LYS A 154 -2.79 -18.86 -13.13
CA LYS A 154 -3.25 -17.81 -12.21
C LYS A 154 -2.81 -18.04 -10.77
N THR A 155 -2.42 -19.25 -10.42
CA THR A 155 -2.16 -19.68 -9.04
C THR A 155 -0.71 -20.14 -8.80
N GLY A 156 0.09 -20.28 -9.85
CA GLY A 156 1.46 -20.76 -9.71
C GLY A 156 2.12 -21.05 -11.05
N CYS A 157 3.34 -21.58 -10.99
CA CYS A 157 4.16 -21.98 -12.14
C CYS A 157 5.19 -23.02 -11.73
N ASP A 158 5.88 -23.58 -12.71
CA ASP A 158 7.06 -24.40 -12.52
C ASP A 158 8.32 -23.55 -12.80
N ILE A 159 9.27 -23.54 -11.85
CA ILE A 159 10.53 -22.82 -11.96
C ILE A 159 11.66 -23.84 -12.19
N PHE A 160 12.39 -23.63 -13.26
CA PHE A 160 13.45 -24.50 -13.73
C PHE A 160 14.83 -23.92 -13.46
N ALA A 161 15.78 -24.79 -13.18
CA ALA A 161 17.21 -24.49 -13.18
C ALA A 161 18.00 -25.58 -13.88
N THR A 162 19.04 -25.18 -14.58
CA THR A 162 20.03 -26.08 -15.21
C THR A 162 21.41 -25.72 -14.68
N ARG A 163 22.19 -26.75 -14.27
CA ARG A 163 23.53 -26.60 -13.73
C ARG A 163 24.50 -27.59 -14.36
N THR A 164 25.78 -27.24 -14.34
CA THR A 164 26.87 -28.13 -14.76
C THR A 164 27.22 -29.19 -13.71
N ASN A 165 26.63 -29.11 -12.50
CA ASN A 165 26.87 -30.04 -11.41
C ASN A 165 25.58 -30.30 -10.62
N VAL A 166 25.53 -31.41 -9.92
CA VAL A 166 24.44 -31.78 -9.00
C VAL A 166 24.54 -30.91 -7.73
N ASN A 167 23.65 -29.94 -7.61
CA ASN A 167 23.57 -29.04 -6.44
C ASN A 167 22.25 -28.28 -6.44
N VAL A 168 22.02 -27.50 -5.41
CA VAL A 168 20.84 -26.64 -5.24
C VAL A 168 21.11 -25.26 -5.85
N THR A 169 20.11 -24.73 -6.56
CA THR A 169 20.10 -23.35 -7.04
C THR A 169 18.99 -22.59 -6.33
N LYS A 170 19.32 -21.47 -5.70
CA LYS A 170 18.33 -20.51 -5.19
C LYS A 170 17.88 -19.61 -6.33
N ILE A 171 16.57 -19.48 -6.47
CA ILE A 171 15.96 -18.65 -7.52
C ILE A 171 14.99 -17.66 -6.85
N SER A 172 15.24 -16.38 -7.07
CA SER A 172 14.25 -15.34 -6.76
C SER A 172 13.24 -15.27 -7.89
N TRP A 173 12.01 -15.09 -7.55
CA TRP A 173 10.93 -14.87 -8.52
C TRP A 173 10.05 -13.70 -8.14
N LEU A 174 9.49 -13.05 -9.16
CA LEU A 174 8.55 -11.95 -9.05
C LEU A 174 7.44 -12.15 -10.08
N ALA A 175 6.19 -12.05 -9.64
CA ALA A 175 5.02 -12.12 -10.50
C ALA A 175 4.14 -10.88 -10.27
N ILE A 176 3.72 -10.23 -11.37
CA ILE A 176 2.91 -9.00 -11.32
C ILE A 176 1.72 -9.16 -12.29
N GLY A 177 0.52 -8.87 -11.79
CA GLY A 177 -0.70 -8.99 -12.59
C GLY A 177 -1.94 -8.45 -11.86
N LYS A 178 -3.12 -8.79 -12.38
CA LYS A 178 -4.42 -8.47 -11.78
C LYS A 178 -5.14 -9.71 -11.28
#